data_e1fef883642f387edb4404c02bbd1709
#
_entry.id   e1fef883642f387edb4404c02bbd1709
#
_cell.length_a   1.000
_cell.length_b   1.000
_cell.length_c   1.000
_cell.angle_alpha   90.00
_cell.angle_beta   90.00
_cell.angle_gamma   90.00
#
_symmetry.space_group_name_H-M   'P 1'
#
loop_
_entity.id
_entity.type
_entity.pdbx_description
1 polymer ?
#
loop_
_entity_poly.entity_id
_entity_poly.type
_entity_poly.pdbx_seq_one_letter_code
_entity_poly.pdbx_strand_id
1 'polypeptide(L)'
;RRQRQMCIRDRGQYFLVLGDAEKKGQEMFKKILVANRGEIALRILRSAQELGIRVVTIYEETDREALHTMHADEAVCIGPGPRKDYLNIGKIIRVALNSGCEAIHPGYGFLAENPAFPEECTKAGLAFIGPPPEVIKNLGSKVIARKIMTDAGIPVIPGTDILSDGIEGEKEALEFASEYGFPVMIKAVAGGGGRGIRLVEDE
;
A
#
# COMPACT_ATOMS: atom_id res chain seq x y z
N ARG A 1 -14.48 28.02 0.71
CA ARG A 1 -15.60 27.14 1.17
C ARG A 1 -15.02 25.72 1.27
N ARG A 2 -14.77 25.26 2.51
CA ARG A 2 -14.31 23.89 2.79
C ARG A 2 -15.48 22.93 2.58
N GLN A 3 -15.41 22.05 1.59
CA GLN A 3 -16.27 20.89 1.53
C GLN A 3 -15.79 19.87 2.57
N ARG A 4 -16.55 19.73 3.65
CA ARG A 4 -16.39 18.61 4.58
C ARG A 4 -17.04 17.40 3.92
N GLN A 5 -16.26 16.39 3.61
CA GLN A 5 -16.79 15.05 3.32
C GLN A 5 -17.35 14.51 4.64
N MET A 6 -18.66 14.45 4.72
CA MET A 6 -19.39 13.89 5.83
C MET A 6 -19.87 12.50 5.41
N CYS A 7 -19.34 11.45 6.04
CA CYS A 7 -19.92 10.11 5.94
C CYS A 7 -21.27 10.15 6.67
N ILE A 8 -22.36 10.17 5.93
CA ILE A 8 -23.71 10.05 6.49
C ILE A 8 -24.06 8.59 6.50
N ARG A 9 -24.19 8.03 7.71
CA ARG A 9 -24.77 6.71 7.95
C ARG A 9 -26.29 6.87 7.94
N ASP A 10 -26.93 6.49 6.86
CA ASP A 10 -28.38 6.35 6.83
C ASP A 10 -28.76 4.96 6.29
N ARG A 11 -29.33 4.15 7.19
CA ARG A 11 -30.05 2.89 6.93
C ARG A 11 -29.44 1.96 5.84
N GLY A 12 -28.21 1.49 6.07
CA GLY A 12 -27.69 0.32 5.33
C GLY A 12 -27.25 0.56 3.90
N GLN A 13 -27.11 1.81 3.45
CA GLN A 13 -26.55 2.12 2.13
C GLN A 13 -25.29 2.97 2.27
N TYR A 14 -24.14 2.40 1.92
CA TYR A 14 -22.88 3.12 1.83
C TYR A 14 -22.74 3.71 0.43
N PHE A 15 -22.74 5.04 0.33
CA PHE A 15 -22.42 5.72 -0.93
C PHE A 15 -20.91 6.05 -0.94
N LEU A 16 -20.16 5.39 -1.81
CA LEU A 16 -18.86 5.88 -2.22
C LEU A 16 -19.12 7.00 -3.24
N VAL A 17 -18.86 8.26 -2.86
CA VAL A 17 -18.87 9.37 -3.82
C VAL A 17 -17.57 9.27 -4.62
N LEU A 18 -17.62 8.52 -5.70
CA LEU A 18 -16.69 8.68 -6.82
C LEU A 18 -17.26 9.80 -7.69
N GLY A 19 -16.40 10.78 -8.04
CA GLY A 19 -16.77 11.85 -8.97
C GLY A 19 -17.40 11.30 -10.25
N ASP A 20 -18.19 12.14 -10.93
CA ASP A 20 -19.06 11.87 -12.06
C ASP A 20 -18.50 10.99 -13.22
N ALA A 21 -18.11 9.76 -12.91
CA ALA A 21 -17.97 8.70 -13.86
C ALA A 21 -19.33 7.99 -13.93
N GLU A 22 -19.92 7.99 -15.10
CA GLU A 22 -21.23 7.42 -15.43
C GLU A 22 -21.50 6.12 -14.66
N LYS A 23 -22.60 6.11 -13.90
CA LYS A 23 -23.16 4.94 -13.23
C LYS A 23 -23.60 3.87 -14.24
N LYS A 24 -22.64 3.15 -14.82
CA LYS A 24 -22.86 1.77 -15.21
C LYS A 24 -22.88 0.99 -13.92
N GLY A 25 -23.97 0.28 -13.64
CA GLY A 25 -24.14 -0.52 -12.41
C GLY A 25 -22.95 -1.47 -12.26
N GLN A 26 -21.93 -1.03 -11.51
CA GLN A 26 -20.82 -1.89 -11.12
C GLN A 26 -21.38 -2.87 -10.09
N GLU A 27 -21.53 -4.13 -10.50
CA GLU A 27 -21.79 -5.20 -9.54
C GLU A 27 -20.66 -5.21 -8.52
N MET A 28 -21.03 -5.21 -7.25
CA MET A 28 -20.07 -5.32 -6.15
C MET A 28 -19.41 -6.70 -6.19
N PHE A 29 -18.14 -6.80 -5.84
CA PHE A 29 -17.44 -8.08 -5.74
C PHE A 29 -18.20 -9.03 -4.82
N LYS A 30 -18.32 -10.30 -5.21
CA LYS A 30 -18.94 -11.35 -4.38
C LYS A 30 -17.95 -11.99 -3.44
N LYS A 31 -16.66 -12.03 -3.84
CA LYS A 31 -15.60 -12.67 -3.07
C LYS A 31 -14.25 -12.04 -3.35
N ILE A 32 -13.54 -11.69 -2.28
CA ILE A 32 -12.20 -11.10 -2.36
C ILE A 32 -11.18 -11.89 -1.54
N LEU A 33 -9.90 -11.78 -1.91
CA LEU A 33 -8.80 -12.26 -1.08
C LEU A 33 -8.14 -11.08 -0.37
N VAL A 34 -7.87 -11.22 0.93
CA VAL A 34 -7.07 -10.27 1.72
C VAL A 34 -5.63 -10.78 1.80
N ALA A 35 -4.74 -10.10 1.07
CA ALA A 35 -3.31 -10.46 0.99
C ALA A 35 -2.49 -9.78 2.10
N ASN A 36 -2.90 -9.99 3.34
CA ASN A 36 -2.24 -9.43 4.52
C ASN A 36 -2.55 -10.27 5.77
N ARG A 37 -2.05 -9.86 6.93
CA ARG A 37 -2.18 -10.55 8.21
C ARG A 37 -2.56 -9.59 9.35
N GLY A 38 -2.82 -10.15 10.52
CA GLY A 38 -2.97 -9.39 11.76
C GLY A 38 -4.18 -8.45 11.76
N GLU A 39 -4.02 -7.29 12.36
CA GLU A 39 -5.11 -6.34 12.57
C GLU A 39 -5.64 -5.75 11.27
N ILE A 40 -4.77 -5.47 10.30
CA ILE A 40 -5.23 -4.91 9.02
C ILE A 40 -6.06 -5.92 8.22
N ALA A 41 -5.66 -7.19 8.19
CA ALA A 41 -6.45 -8.22 7.54
C ALA A 41 -7.82 -8.36 8.21
N LEU A 42 -7.88 -8.33 9.56
CA LEU A 42 -9.13 -8.37 10.31
C LEU A 42 -10.01 -7.15 10.05
N ARG A 43 -9.43 -5.96 9.92
CA ARG A 43 -10.16 -4.72 9.62
C ARG A 43 -10.81 -4.78 8.25
N ILE A 44 -10.06 -5.18 7.21
CA ILE A 44 -10.57 -5.32 5.84
C ILE A 44 -11.67 -6.37 5.80
N LEU A 45 -11.45 -7.53 6.44
CA LEU A 45 -12.41 -8.62 6.54
C LEU A 45 -13.75 -8.14 7.09
N ARG A 46 -13.75 -7.44 8.22
CA ARG A 46 -14.98 -6.92 8.84
C ARG A 46 -15.73 -5.98 7.91
N SER A 47 -15.02 -5.03 7.28
CA SER A 47 -15.64 -4.08 6.36
C SER A 47 -16.21 -4.77 5.11
N ALA A 48 -15.52 -5.78 4.58
CA ALA A 48 -16.00 -6.55 3.44
C ALA A 48 -17.26 -7.37 3.81
N GLN A 49 -17.25 -8.04 4.96
CA GLN A 49 -18.41 -8.80 5.45
C GLN A 49 -19.63 -7.90 5.73
N GLU A 50 -19.42 -6.68 6.27
CA GLU A 50 -20.50 -5.69 6.44
C GLU A 50 -21.12 -5.27 5.10
N LEU A 51 -20.37 -5.35 4.00
CA LEU A 51 -20.85 -5.11 2.64
C LEU A 51 -21.43 -6.36 1.96
N GLY A 52 -21.48 -7.50 2.66
CA GLY A 52 -21.96 -8.77 2.12
C GLY A 52 -20.96 -9.47 1.17
N ILE A 53 -19.70 -9.08 1.20
CA ILE A 53 -18.61 -9.65 0.37
C ILE A 53 -17.96 -10.79 1.15
N ARG A 54 -17.86 -11.98 0.55
CA ARG A 54 -17.13 -13.10 1.13
C ARG A 54 -15.64 -12.85 1.10
N VAL A 55 -14.94 -13.27 2.16
CA VAL A 55 -13.50 -13.01 2.33
C VAL A 55 -12.71 -14.29 2.47
N VAL A 56 -11.70 -14.43 1.60
CA VAL A 56 -10.61 -15.39 1.76
C VAL A 56 -9.42 -14.69 2.39
N THR A 57 -8.92 -15.21 3.51
CA THR A 57 -7.66 -14.76 4.08
C THR A 57 -6.56 -15.77 3.81
N ILE A 58 -5.33 -15.29 3.81
CA ILE A 58 -4.14 -16.13 3.75
C ILE A 58 -3.39 -16.08 5.07
N TYR A 59 -2.72 -17.16 5.43
CA TYR A 59 -1.90 -17.21 6.63
C TYR A 59 -0.69 -18.15 6.47
N GLU A 60 0.40 -17.82 7.14
CA GLU A 60 1.47 -18.78 7.41
C GLU A 60 1.15 -19.56 8.68
N GLU A 61 1.76 -20.72 8.85
CA GLU A 61 1.47 -21.62 9.98
C GLU A 61 1.58 -20.95 11.34
N THR A 62 2.47 -19.98 11.47
CA THR A 62 2.64 -19.15 12.67
C THR A 62 1.44 -18.26 12.99
N ASP A 63 0.55 -18.02 12.02
CA ASP A 63 -0.64 -17.19 12.15
C ASP A 63 -1.94 -18.01 12.15
N ARG A 64 -1.87 -19.36 12.25
CA ARG A 64 -3.03 -20.25 12.18
C ARG A 64 -4.16 -19.85 13.13
N GLU A 65 -3.82 -19.44 14.34
CA GLU A 65 -4.79 -19.06 15.38
C GLU A 65 -5.04 -17.54 15.43
N ALA A 66 -4.60 -16.79 14.44
CA ALA A 66 -4.82 -15.35 14.40
C ALA A 66 -6.29 -15.02 14.09
N LEU A 67 -6.79 -13.91 14.63
CA LEU A 67 -8.20 -13.51 14.49
C LEU A 67 -8.64 -13.39 13.03
N HIS A 68 -7.79 -12.91 12.13
CA HIS A 68 -8.13 -12.80 10.71
C HIS A 68 -8.33 -14.17 10.05
N THR A 69 -7.67 -15.21 10.53
CA THR A 69 -7.84 -16.60 10.08
C THR A 69 -9.14 -17.19 10.61
N MET A 70 -9.44 -16.93 11.88
CA MET A 70 -10.62 -17.50 12.57
C MET A 70 -11.95 -16.88 12.11
N HIS A 71 -11.94 -15.63 11.69
CA HIS A 71 -13.15 -14.87 11.33
C HIS A 71 -13.41 -14.78 9.82
N ALA A 72 -12.52 -15.28 8.97
CA ALA A 72 -12.72 -15.30 7.52
C ALA A 72 -13.75 -16.36 7.11
N ASP A 73 -14.39 -16.16 5.95
CA ASP A 73 -15.23 -17.20 5.34
C ASP A 73 -14.40 -18.39 4.89
N GLU A 74 -13.17 -18.12 4.44
CA GLU A 74 -12.18 -19.14 4.09
C GLU A 74 -10.78 -18.65 4.50
N ALA A 75 -9.94 -19.55 4.98
CA ALA A 75 -8.56 -19.27 5.33
C ALA A 75 -7.62 -20.30 4.70
N VAL A 76 -6.60 -19.86 3.99
CA VAL A 76 -5.67 -20.71 3.24
C VAL A 76 -4.26 -20.55 3.77
N CYS A 77 -3.67 -21.67 4.19
CA CYS A 77 -2.26 -21.71 4.59
C CYS A 77 -1.36 -21.56 3.36
N ILE A 78 -0.48 -20.57 3.39
CA ILE A 78 0.45 -20.29 2.28
C ILE A 78 1.88 -20.74 2.56
N GLY A 79 2.19 -21.23 3.75
CA GLY A 79 3.52 -21.75 4.06
C GLY A 79 3.84 -21.79 5.54
N PRO A 80 5.04 -22.28 5.89
CA PRO A 80 5.42 -22.50 7.30
C PRO A 80 5.77 -21.19 8.05
N GLY A 81 6.14 -20.11 7.35
CA GLY A 81 6.70 -18.88 7.95
C GLY A 81 8.24 -18.85 7.93
N PRO A 82 8.90 -17.81 8.43
CA PRO A 82 8.32 -16.55 8.91
C PRO A 82 8.18 -15.48 7.81
N ARG A 83 6.99 -15.16 7.42
CA ARG A 83 6.59 -13.99 6.60
C ARG A 83 7.08 -13.95 5.15
N LYS A 84 7.79 -14.96 4.65
CA LYS A 84 8.29 -15.02 3.27
C LYS A 84 7.18 -15.28 2.27
N ASP A 85 6.19 -16.05 2.67
CA ASP A 85 5.10 -16.48 1.79
C ASP A 85 4.09 -15.33 1.55
N TYR A 86 3.97 -14.37 2.47
CA TYR A 86 3.20 -13.14 2.25
C TYR A 86 3.81 -12.20 1.18
N LEU A 87 5.05 -12.44 0.76
CA LEU A 87 5.73 -11.70 -0.32
C LEU A 87 5.74 -12.49 -1.64
N ASN A 88 5.14 -13.68 -1.69
CA ASN A 88 5.11 -14.52 -2.88
C ASN A 88 3.89 -14.22 -3.75
N ILE A 89 4.03 -13.30 -4.69
CA ILE A 89 2.97 -12.86 -5.61
C ILE A 89 2.29 -14.04 -6.29
N GLY A 90 3.06 -14.94 -6.91
CA GLY A 90 2.52 -16.06 -7.67
C GLY A 90 1.72 -17.05 -6.81
N LYS A 91 2.13 -17.26 -5.56
CA LYS A 91 1.40 -18.09 -4.61
C LYS A 91 0.07 -17.46 -4.22
N ILE A 92 0.06 -16.18 -3.91
CA ILE A 92 -1.14 -15.42 -3.51
C ILE A 92 -2.16 -15.37 -4.64
N ILE A 93 -1.73 -15.07 -5.85
CA ILE A 93 -2.60 -15.06 -7.04
C ILE A 93 -3.22 -16.43 -7.25
N ARG A 94 -2.45 -17.50 -7.14
CA ARG A 94 -2.94 -18.87 -7.29
C ARG A 94 -3.99 -19.23 -6.25
N VAL A 95 -3.80 -18.79 -5.00
CA VAL A 95 -4.81 -18.97 -3.95
C VAL A 95 -6.08 -18.21 -4.30
N ALA A 96 -5.99 -16.95 -4.75
CA ALA A 96 -7.15 -16.14 -5.14
C ALA A 96 -7.96 -16.81 -6.26
N LEU A 97 -7.28 -17.28 -7.32
CA LEU A 97 -7.92 -17.97 -8.44
C LEU A 97 -8.58 -19.28 -8.01
N ASN A 98 -7.88 -20.11 -7.26
CA ASN A 98 -8.39 -21.41 -6.79
C ASN A 98 -9.58 -21.25 -5.83
N SER A 99 -9.63 -20.16 -5.08
CA SER A 99 -10.74 -19.84 -4.19
C SER A 99 -11.88 -19.09 -4.89
N GLY A 100 -11.78 -18.82 -6.18
CA GLY A 100 -12.79 -18.09 -6.95
C GLY A 100 -12.99 -16.65 -6.52
N CYS A 101 -11.89 -15.98 -6.09
CA CYS A 101 -11.92 -14.56 -5.79
C CYS A 101 -11.95 -13.72 -7.07
N GLU A 102 -12.62 -12.59 -7.02
CA GLU A 102 -12.71 -11.62 -8.12
C GLU A 102 -11.70 -10.48 -7.96
N ALA A 103 -11.25 -10.24 -6.71
CA ALA A 103 -10.34 -9.17 -6.39
C ALA A 103 -9.38 -9.55 -5.25
N ILE A 104 -8.28 -8.79 -5.15
CA ILE A 104 -7.30 -8.89 -4.05
C ILE A 104 -7.17 -7.54 -3.37
N HIS A 105 -7.29 -7.52 -2.03
CA HIS A 105 -6.99 -6.37 -1.19
C HIS A 105 -5.64 -6.58 -0.49
N PRO A 106 -4.62 -5.77 -0.78
CA PRO A 106 -3.27 -5.97 -0.23
C PRO A 106 -3.12 -5.47 1.22
N GLY A 107 -4.04 -4.66 1.72
CA GLY A 107 -3.87 -3.92 2.98
C GLY A 107 -2.79 -2.84 2.86
N TYR A 108 -1.90 -2.76 3.84
CA TYR A 108 -0.70 -1.93 3.82
C TYR A 108 0.56 -2.75 4.15
N GLY A 109 1.74 -2.25 3.76
CA GLY A 109 3.00 -3.01 3.86
C GLY A 109 3.00 -4.24 2.95
N PHE A 110 3.94 -5.16 3.15
CA PHE A 110 4.11 -6.36 2.31
C PHE A 110 4.08 -6.01 0.80
N LEU A 111 3.14 -6.58 0.07
CA LEU A 111 2.99 -6.36 -1.37
C LEU A 111 2.17 -5.12 -1.74
N ALA A 112 1.58 -4.41 -0.77
CA ALA A 112 0.82 -3.19 -1.03
C ALA A 112 1.67 -2.07 -1.66
N GLU A 113 2.99 -2.09 -1.41
CA GLU A 113 3.94 -1.11 -1.94
C GLU A 113 4.74 -1.63 -3.14
N ASN A 114 4.43 -2.84 -3.61
CA ASN A 114 5.13 -3.46 -4.74
C ASN A 114 4.32 -3.30 -6.04
N PRO A 115 4.80 -2.49 -7.01
CA PRO A 115 4.07 -2.24 -8.26
C PRO A 115 3.85 -3.49 -9.13
N ALA A 116 4.69 -4.52 -9.00
CA ALA A 116 4.52 -5.77 -9.72
C ALA A 116 3.27 -6.55 -9.26
N PHE A 117 2.78 -6.32 -8.04
CA PHE A 117 1.64 -7.06 -7.54
C PHE A 117 0.32 -6.71 -8.26
N PRO A 118 -0.09 -5.43 -8.40
CA PRO A 118 -1.25 -5.09 -9.20
C PRO A 118 -1.09 -5.45 -10.68
N GLU A 119 0.11 -5.40 -11.25
CA GLU A 119 0.36 -5.85 -12.63
C GLU A 119 0.03 -7.33 -12.80
N GLU A 120 0.54 -8.18 -11.91
CA GLU A 120 0.28 -9.63 -11.94
C GLU A 120 -1.19 -9.96 -11.60
N CYS A 121 -1.85 -9.21 -10.72
CA CYS A 121 -3.30 -9.34 -10.50
C CYS A 121 -4.07 -9.10 -11.80
N THR A 122 -3.78 -8.01 -12.50
CA THR A 122 -4.43 -7.65 -13.77
C THR A 122 -4.20 -8.72 -14.85
N LYS A 123 -2.96 -9.22 -15.00
CA LYS A 123 -2.64 -10.32 -15.93
C LYS A 123 -3.42 -11.60 -15.62
N ALA A 124 -3.69 -11.84 -14.35
CA ALA A 124 -4.47 -12.99 -13.90
C ALA A 124 -5.99 -12.79 -13.97
N GLY A 125 -6.48 -11.63 -14.43
CA GLY A 125 -7.91 -11.31 -14.49
C GLY A 125 -8.53 -10.96 -13.14
N LEU A 126 -7.70 -10.63 -12.13
CA LEU A 126 -8.13 -10.24 -10.79
C LEU A 126 -8.09 -8.72 -10.65
N ALA A 127 -9.12 -8.12 -10.05
CA ALA A 127 -9.08 -6.72 -9.68
C ALA A 127 -8.13 -6.51 -8.49
N PHE A 128 -7.27 -5.50 -8.57
CA PHE A 128 -6.45 -5.07 -7.45
C PHE A 128 -7.16 -3.91 -6.72
N ILE A 129 -7.45 -4.09 -5.44
CA ILE A 129 -8.10 -3.04 -4.63
C ILE A 129 -7.02 -2.13 -4.08
N GLY A 130 -6.67 -1.12 -4.88
CA GLY A 130 -5.58 -0.19 -4.59
C GLY A 130 -5.25 0.70 -5.79
N PRO A 131 -4.18 1.52 -5.67
CA PRO A 131 -3.75 2.39 -6.75
C PRO A 131 -3.20 1.61 -7.96
N PRO A 132 -3.18 2.22 -9.16
CA PRO A 132 -2.50 1.65 -10.32
C PRO A 132 -0.99 1.41 -10.07
N PRO A 133 -0.37 0.46 -10.79
CA PRO A 133 1.06 0.13 -10.61
C PRO A 133 2.00 1.33 -10.71
N GLU A 134 1.76 2.22 -11.67
CA GLU A 134 2.56 3.43 -11.88
C GLU A 134 2.50 4.39 -10.68
N VAL A 135 1.32 4.52 -10.06
CA VAL A 135 1.15 5.36 -8.87
C VAL A 135 1.94 4.79 -7.69
N ILE A 136 1.88 3.46 -7.48
CA ILE A 136 2.67 2.79 -6.44
C ILE A 136 4.16 3.00 -6.69
N LYS A 137 4.62 2.83 -7.94
CA LYS A 137 6.02 3.02 -8.33
C LYS A 137 6.50 4.45 -8.09
N ASN A 138 5.73 5.42 -8.54
CA ASN A 138 6.10 6.83 -8.48
C ASN A 138 6.08 7.37 -7.04
N LEU A 139 5.05 7.04 -6.27
CA LEU A 139 4.94 7.48 -4.88
C LEU A 139 5.81 6.66 -3.92
N GLY A 140 6.26 5.48 -4.32
CA GLY A 140 7.25 4.69 -3.58
C GLY A 140 8.65 5.31 -3.59
N SER A 141 8.97 6.13 -4.59
CA SER A 141 10.22 6.90 -4.67
C SER A 141 10.05 8.27 -4.03
N LYS A 142 10.80 8.55 -2.95
CA LYS A 142 10.74 9.84 -2.23
C LYS A 142 11.07 11.03 -3.13
N VAL A 143 12.04 10.85 -4.03
CA VAL A 143 12.49 11.91 -4.97
C VAL A 143 11.42 12.16 -6.03
N ILE A 144 10.92 11.10 -6.68
CA ILE A 144 9.88 11.21 -7.71
C ILE A 144 8.59 11.77 -7.12
N ALA A 145 8.17 11.28 -5.94
CA ALA A 145 6.98 11.75 -5.25
C ALA A 145 7.08 13.26 -4.95
N ARG A 146 8.23 13.73 -4.42
CA ARG A 146 8.46 15.15 -4.15
C ARG A 146 8.37 15.98 -5.43
N LYS A 147 9.01 15.54 -6.52
CA LYS A 147 8.95 16.22 -7.81
C LYS A 147 7.53 16.33 -8.32
N ILE A 148 6.76 15.25 -8.31
CA ILE A 148 5.36 15.25 -8.74
C ILE A 148 4.53 16.24 -7.90
N MET A 149 4.73 16.30 -6.58
CA MET A 149 4.01 17.22 -5.70
C MET A 149 4.41 18.67 -5.98
N THR A 150 5.71 18.96 -6.19
CA THR A 150 6.20 20.29 -6.56
C THR A 150 5.62 20.75 -7.90
N ASP A 151 5.63 19.89 -8.92
CA ASP A 151 5.09 20.18 -10.24
C ASP A 151 3.57 20.44 -10.20
N ALA A 152 2.87 19.83 -9.23
CA ALA A 152 1.45 20.06 -8.97
C ALA A 152 1.18 21.32 -8.09
N GLY A 153 2.20 22.09 -7.71
CA GLY A 153 2.07 23.27 -6.86
C GLY A 153 1.76 22.97 -5.40
N ILE A 154 1.98 21.74 -4.95
CA ILE A 154 1.80 21.35 -3.55
C ILE A 154 3.08 21.69 -2.77
N PRO A 155 2.98 22.40 -1.62
CA PRO A 155 4.14 22.71 -0.79
C PRO A 155 4.84 21.42 -0.31
N VAL A 156 6.14 21.35 -0.51
CA VAL A 156 6.99 20.24 -0.07
C VAL A 156 8.13 20.74 0.81
N ILE A 157 8.61 19.88 1.70
CA ILE A 157 9.82 20.17 2.46
C ILE A 157 11.01 20.18 1.51
N PRO A 158 11.91 21.19 1.57
CA PRO A 158 13.12 21.24 0.77
C PRO A 158 13.96 19.94 0.90
N GLY A 159 14.65 19.58 -0.15
CA GLY A 159 15.49 18.40 -0.16
C GLY A 159 16.18 18.23 -1.50
N THR A 160 17.31 17.54 -1.52
CA THR A 160 18.09 17.25 -2.71
C THR A 160 17.44 16.16 -3.56
N ASP A 161 17.92 15.98 -4.76
CA ASP A 161 17.81 14.73 -5.51
C ASP A 161 18.69 13.64 -4.86
N ILE A 162 18.87 12.50 -5.54
CA ILE A 162 19.77 11.46 -5.03
C ILE A 162 21.19 12.04 -5.06
N LEU A 163 21.83 12.09 -3.91
CA LEU A 163 23.21 12.54 -3.81
C LEU A 163 24.13 11.59 -4.57
N SER A 164 25.20 12.15 -5.13
CA SER A 164 26.28 11.39 -5.75
C SER A 164 27.01 10.51 -4.72
N ASP A 165 27.77 9.54 -5.20
CA ASP A 165 28.60 8.73 -4.31
C ASP A 165 29.89 9.44 -3.91
N GLY A 166 30.37 9.18 -2.68
CA GLY A 166 31.66 9.66 -2.18
C GLY A 166 31.73 11.18 -1.98
N ILE A 167 32.90 11.76 -2.26
CA ILE A 167 33.23 13.18 -1.97
C ILE A 167 32.28 14.16 -2.66
N GLU A 168 31.79 13.83 -3.84
CA GLU A 168 30.87 14.70 -4.57
C GLU A 168 29.53 14.80 -3.82
N GLY A 169 29.00 13.66 -3.34
CA GLY A 169 27.78 13.65 -2.55
C GLY A 169 27.92 14.36 -1.20
N GLU A 170 29.11 14.31 -0.59
CA GLU A 170 29.40 15.09 0.63
C GLU A 170 29.31 16.59 0.36
N LYS A 171 29.88 17.07 -0.78
CA LYS A 171 29.77 18.48 -1.16
C LYS A 171 28.34 18.91 -1.43
N GLU A 172 27.58 18.11 -2.20
CA GLU A 172 26.16 18.37 -2.45
C GLU A 172 25.35 18.47 -1.15
N ALA A 173 25.64 17.59 -0.17
CA ALA A 173 24.98 17.62 1.14
C ALA A 173 25.34 18.88 1.94
N LEU A 174 26.62 19.27 1.95
CA LEU A 174 27.10 20.49 2.62
C LEU A 174 26.56 21.77 1.96
N GLU A 175 26.49 21.83 0.64
CA GLU A 175 25.88 22.93 -0.10
C GLU A 175 24.40 23.09 0.29
N PHE A 176 23.65 21.99 0.33
CA PHE A 176 22.26 22.00 0.79
C PHE A 176 22.13 22.45 2.23
N ALA A 177 22.98 21.95 3.13
CA ALA A 177 22.98 22.36 4.53
C ALA A 177 23.35 23.82 4.73
N SER A 178 24.25 24.37 3.90
CA SER A 178 24.61 25.80 3.91
C SER A 178 23.45 26.71 3.47
N GLU A 179 22.61 26.25 2.54
CA GLU A 179 21.45 26.99 2.05
C GLU A 179 20.28 26.97 3.03
N TYR A 180 19.96 25.80 3.61
CA TYR A 180 18.76 25.61 4.44
C TYR A 180 19.03 25.56 5.94
N GLY A 181 20.26 25.43 6.35
CA GLY A 181 20.67 25.34 7.76
C GLY A 181 20.60 23.91 8.33
N PHE A 182 21.25 23.74 9.48
CA PHE A 182 21.14 22.52 10.29
C PHE A 182 19.95 22.61 11.26
N PRO A 183 19.37 21.47 11.71
CA PRO A 183 19.76 20.11 11.37
C PRO A 183 19.24 19.65 10.01
N VAL A 184 19.99 18.81 9.32
CA VAL A 184 19.58 18.15 8.08
C VAL A 184 19.39 16.64 8.29
N MET A 185 18.52 16.04 7.46
CA MET A 185 18.22 14.61 7.57
C MET A 185 18.66 13.88 6.30
N ILE A 186 19.63 12.99 6.43
CA ILE A 186 20.09 12.11 5.34
C ILE A 186 19.26 10.83 5.37
N LYS A 187 18.74 10.43 4.20
CA LYS A 187 17.90 9.24 4.05
C LYS A 187 18.45 8.31 2.97
N ALA A 188 18.55 7.03 3.26
CA ALA A 188 18.90 6.04 2.25
C ALA A 188 17.83 5.96 1.16
N VAL A 189 18.25 5.82 -0.10
CA VAL A 189 17.36 5.70 -1.26
C VAL A 189 16.44 4.49 -1.12
N ALA A 190 16.98 3.33 -0.75
CA ALA A 190 16.25 2.08 -0.56
C ALA A 190 15.70 1.89 0.88
N GLY A 191 15.66 2.95 1.69
CA GLY A 191 15.18 2.91 3.08
C GLY A 191 13.67 3.14 3.19
N GLY A 192 13.03 2.38 4.07
CA GLY A 192 11.62 2.54 4.43
C GLY A 192 11.39 2.26 5.93
N GLY A 193 10.23 2.69 6.47
CA GLY A 193 9.88 2.44 7.86
C GLY A 193 10.85 3.00 8.90
N GLY A 194 11.50 4.14 8.62
CA GLY A 194 12.49 4.77 9.52
C GLY A 194 13.89 4.17 9.44
N ARG A 195 14.14 3.17 8.61
CA ARG A 195 15.45 2.57 8.41
C ARG A 195 16.29 3.40 7.43
N GLY A 196 17.59 3.54 7.73
CA GLY A 196 18.51 4.31 6.89
C GLY A 196 18.27 5.82 6.95
N ILE A 197 17.84 6.33 8.10
CA ILE A 197 17.70 7.76 8.38
C ILE A 197 18.81 8.17 9.37
N ARG A 198 19.47 9.29 9.08
CA ARG A 198 20.45 9.93 9.95
C ARG A 198 20.11 11.40 10.11
N LEU A 199 20.07 11.88 11.34
CA LEU A 199 20.01 13.31 11.65
C LEU A 199 21.44 13.80 11.77
N VAL A 200 21.74 14.94 11.15
CA VAL A 200 23.02 15.64 11.19
C VAL A 200 22.76 17.02 11.77
N GLU A 201 23.31 17.31 12.93
CA GLU A 201 23.03 18.53 13.70
C GLU A 201 24.01 19.67 13.39
N ASP A 202 25.20 19.33 12.90
CA ASP A 202 26.28 20.25 12.52
C ASP A 202 27.16 19.62 11.42
N GLU A 203 28.23 20.32 10.98
CA GLU A 203 29.21 19.86 9.99
C GLU A 203 30.04 18.68 10.48
#